data_e210e45087e61eae30cd9766fafd9d2d
#
_entry.id   e210e45087e61eae30cd9766fafd9d2d
#
_cell.length_a   1.000
_cell.length_b   1.000
_cell.length_c   1.000
_cell.angle_alpha   90.00
_cell.angle_beta   90.00
_cell.angle_gamma   90.00
#
_symmetry.space_group_name_H-M   'P 1'
#
loop_
_entity.id
_entity.type
_entity.pdbx_description
1 polymer ?
#
loop_
_entity_poly.entity_id
_entity_poly.type
_entity_poly.pdbx_seq_one_letter_code
_entity_poly.pdbx_strand_id
1 'polypeptide(L)'
;METASTNLVDSFTTPIRLHSNFGMAIGLTVFNMVNDVTRKCGNCDAEIEADHAFCGVCGQKVDSKRLSLHAIGHDLLHVFVHVDRSALSLVRLLLVQPGHVAQNYVQGKRKRYFGPFAFLFVVVAAASAMTTLTGFQAISSSKPNVVGDFLQRHINIVMFAEVPLLAAFSRLFDVRGGFNLAEHLVLAAYTSGMRVLFVIVIVIPVWYVFRHHTSTIRSLYYAYWPIWPLYFGFATAQFLAGKRALSWGKGILSAILTWASVQALASLVTSLYFRFFVAA
;
A
#
# COMPACT_ATOMS: atom_id res chain seq x y z
N MET A 1 -6.11 -23.24 63.03
CA MET A 1 -6.64 -24.31 62.21
C MET A 1 -6.03 -24.09 60.83
N GLU A 2 -4.78 -24.52 60.56
CA GLU A 2 -4.39 -25.84 60.09
C GLU A 2 -5.25 -26.29 58.91
N THR A 3 -4.72 -26.55 57.73
CA THR A 3 -3.68 -27.53 57.35
C THR A 3 -3.19 -27.14 55.97
N ALA A 4 -1.93 -27.03 55.65
CA ALA A 4 -0.98 -28.10 55.29
C ALA A 4 -1.42 -28.88 54.01
N SER A 5 -0.77 -28.63 52.88
CA SER A 5 -0.62 -29.63 51.86
C SER A 5 0.77 -29.47 51.20
N THR A 6 1.55 -30.41 51.61
CA THR A 6 2.93 -30.75 51.29
C THR A 6 3.16 -31.22 49.88
N ASN A 7 4.25 -30.77 49.27
CA ASN A 7 5.24 -31.41 48.45
C ASN A 7 5.03 -32.88 48.03
N LEU A 8 5.06 -33.09 46.71
CA LEU A 8 5.33 -34.39 46.12
C LEU A 8 6.06 -34.20 44.78
N VAL A 9 7.32 -33.79 44.88
CA VAL A 9 8.33 -33.92 43.80
C VAL A 9 9.65 -34.29 44.43
N ASP A 10 9.76 -35.52 44.80
CA ASP A 10 11.06 -36.17 45.08
C ASP A 10 10.82 -37.64 45.17
N SER A 11 11.04 -38.34 44.09
CA SER A 11 11.41 -39.76 44.06
C SER A 11 11.36 -40.26 42.62
N PHE A 12 12.48 -40.24 41.94
CA PHE A 12 12.90 -41.18 40.91
C PHE A 12 14.27 -40.76 40.33
N THR A 13 15.28 -40.78 41.20
CA THR A 13 16.68 -40.89 40.78
C THR A 13 17.22 -42.22 41.26
N THR A 14 16.98 -43.27 40.48
CA THR A 14 17.77 -44.50 40.53
C THR A 14 18.73 -44.51 39.34
N PRO A 15 20.04 -44.60 39.56
CA PRO A 15 20.99 -44.71 38.47
C PRO A 15 20.96 -46.17 37.93
N ILE A 16 20.45 -46.34 36.72
CA ILE A 16 20.60 -47.59 35.97
C ILE A 16 22.06 -47.69 35.51
N ARG A 17 22.76 -48.67 36.06
CA ARG A 17 24.07 -49.07 35.62
C ARG A 17 23.98 -49.76 34.26
N LEU A 18 24.37 -49.02 33.18
CA LEU A 18 24.48 -49.60 31.84
C LEU A 18 25.92 -50.07 31.59
N HIS A 19 26.06 -51.42 31.53
CA HIS A 19 27.22 -52.06 30.94
C HIS A 19 27.22 -51.85 29.42
N SER A 20 28.33 -51.36 28.92
CA SER A 20 28.91 -51.53 27.57
C SER A 20 27.93 -51.75 26.39
N ASN A 21 27.51 -50.65 25.78
CA ASN A 21 27.37 -50.52 24.33
C ASN A 21 27.44 -49.03 23.96
N PHE A 22 28.66 -48.56 23.85
CA PHE A 22 29.00 -47.12 23.73
C PHE A 22 28.95 -46.62 22.29
N GLY A 23 28.09 -47.16 21.47
CA GLY A 23 28.06 -46.79 20.04
C GLY A 23 26.70 -46.33 19.47
N MET A 24 25.60 -46.58 20.17
CA MET A 24 24.27 -46.40 19.56
C MET A 24 23.37 -45.34 20.25
N ALA A 25 23.74 -44.90 21.44
CA ALA A 25 22.95 -43.94 22.21
C ALA A 25 23.25 -42.46 21.84
N ILE A 26 24.41 -42.15 21.26
CA ILE A 26 24.78 -40.81 20.85
C ILE A 26 24.06 -40.43 19.56
N GLY A 27 23.75 -41.37 18.67
CA GLY A 27 23.04 -41.13 17.41
C GLY A 27 21.56 -40.71 17.59
N LEU A 28 20.89 -41.28 18.61
CA LEU A 28 19.46 -41.01 18.84
C LEU A 28 19.19 -39.70 19.60
N THR A 29 20.10 -39.27 20.46
CA THR A 29 19.97 -37.99 21.18
C THR A 29 20.34 -36.80 20.32
N VAL A 30 21.25 -36.95 19.35
CA VAL A 30 21.58 -35.88 18.38
C VAL A 30 20.49 -35.74 17.30
N PHE A 31 19.81 -36.84 16.94
CA PHE A 31 18.71 -36.80 15.95
C PHE A 31 17.44 -36.17 16.51
N ASN A 32 17.18 -36.21 17.81
CA ASN A 32 16.04 -35.53 18.46
C ASN A 32 16.32 -34.07 18.87
N MET A 33 17.54 -33.58 18.73
CA MET A 33 17.87 -32.14 18.91
C MET A 33 17.89 -31.34 17.61
N VAL A 34 17.66 -31.95 16.46
CA VAL A 34 17.46 -31.27 15.21
C VAL A 34 15.98 -30.82 15.10
N ASN A 35 15.64 -29.86 15.94
CA ASN A 35 14.77 -28.74 15.59
C ASN A 35 13.33 -29.03 15.15
N ASP A 36 12.51 -29.11 16.14
CA ASP A 36 11.10 -28.65 15.97
C ASP A 36 11.03 -27.14 16.18
N VAL A 37 11.83 -26.36 15.44
CA VAL A 37 11.67 -24.90 15.40
C VAL A 37 10.63 -24.58 14.32
N THR A 38 9.38 -24.78 14.68
CA THR A 38 8.27 -24.30 13.86
C THR A 38 8.19 -22.78 13.97
N ARG A 39 8.05 -22.11 12.83
CA ARG A 39 7.78 -20.67 12.72
C ARG A 39 6.35 -20.45 12.27
N LYS A 40 5.70 -19.41 12.76
CA LYS A 40 4.36 -19.03 12.27
C LYS A 40 4.47 -18.18 11.00
N CYS A 41 3.64 -18.48 10.02
CA CYS A 41 3.53 -17.69 8.81
C CYS A 41 3.00 -16.28 9.13
N GLY A 42 3.73 -15.23 8.76
CA GLY A 42 3.30 -13.85 8.97
C GLY A 42 2.01 -13.44 8.21
N ASN A 43 1.52 -14.28 7.27
CA ASN A 43 0.32 -14.00 6.48
C ASN A 43 -0.92 -14.80 6.93
N CYS A 44 -0.78 -16.09 7.23
CA CYS A 44 -1.92 -16.99 7.53
C CYS A 44 -1.80 -17.69 8.88
N ASP A 45 -0.77 -17.37 9.68
CA ASP A 45 -0.47 -17.95 11.01
C ASP A 45 -0.26 -19.47 11.02
N ALA A 46 -0.19 -20.15 9.86
CA ALA A 46 0.13 -21.56 9.76
C ALA A 46 1.56 -21.85 10.26
N GLU A 47 1.76 -22.99 10.86
CA GLU A 47 3.08 -23.46 11.28
C GLU A 47 3.92 -23.84 10.05
N ILE A 48 5.18 -23.44 10.05
CA ILE A 48 6.13 -23.66 8.96
C ILE A 48 7.38 -24.28 9.58
N GLU A 49 7.86 -25.37 9.00
CA GLU A 49 9.14 -25.96 9.35
C GLU A 49 10.30 -25.00 9.06
N ALA A 50 11.35 -25.05 9.86
CA ALA A 50 12.43 -24.06 9.85
C ALA A 50 13.19 -23.94 8.52
N ASP A 51 13.23 -25.01 7.73
CA ASP A 51 13.93 -25.12 6.45
C ASP A 51 13.11 -24.68 5.23
N HIS A 52 11.79 -24.50 5.38
CA HIS A 52 10.94 -24.07 4.29
C HIS A 52 11.12 -22.58 3.95
N ALA A 53 11.39 -22.27 2.67
CA ALA A 53 11.50 -20.91 2.16
C ALA A 53 10.13 -20.25 1.94
N PHE A 54 9.07 -21.05 1.78
CA PHE A 54 7.70 -20.60 1.51
C PHE A 54 6.71 -21.36 2.41
N CYS A 55 5.62 -20.67 2.79
CA CYS A 55 4.52 -21.29 3.50
C CYS A 55 3.77 -22.27 2.59
N GLY A 56 3.63 -23.53 2.99
CA GLY A 56 2.90 -24.57 2.24
C GLY A 56 1.41 -24.29 2.09
N VAL A 57 0.81 -23.48 2.99
CA VAL A 57 -0.63 -23.17 2.99
C VAL A 57 -0.97 -21.98 2.09
N CYS A 58 -0.20 -20.86 2.16
CA CYS A 58 -0.55 -19.64 1.44
C CYS A 58 0.51 -19.21 0.41
N GLY A 59 1.64 -19.92 0.30
CA GLY A 59 2.72 -19.59 -0.63
C GLY A 59 3.48 -18.30 -0.30
N GLN A 60 3.31 -17.73 0.93
CA GLN A 60 4.07 -16.57 1.37
C GLN A 60 5.53 -16.97 1.61
N LYS A 61 6.46 -16.14 1.13
CA LYS A 61 7.89 -16.28 1.46
C LYS A 61 8.08 -16.05 2.97
N VAL A 62 8.76 -16.97 3.64
CA VAL A 62 8.93 -16.97 5.10
C VAL A 62 9.75 -15.77 5.56
N ASP A 63 10.87 -15.50 4.91
CA ASP A 63 11.71 -14.34 5.19
C ASP A 63 11.27 -13.10 4.40
N SER A 64 10.07 -12.59 4.69
CA SER A 64 9.64 -11.32 4.13
C SER A 64 10.35 -10.17 4.86
N LYS A 65 11.49 -9.73 4.29
CA LYS A 65 12.22 -8.56 4.76
C LYS A 65 11.35 -7.30 4.73
N ARG A 66 11.68 -6.34 5.60
CA ARG A 66 11.08 -5.00 5.58
C ARG A 66 11.12 -4.43 4.17
N LEU A 67 10.06 -3.74 3.75
CA LEU A 67 9.96 -3.14 2.42
C LEU A 67 11.08 -2.14 2.17
N SER A 68 11.71 -2.26 1.01
CA SER A 68 12.71 -1.33 0.49
C SER A 68 12.32 -0.86 -0.90
N LEU A 69 12.85 0.27 -1.34
CA LEU A 69 12.61 0.79 -2.69
C LEU A 69 13.05 -0.19 -3.78
N HIS A 70 14.15 -0.92 -3.54
CA HIS A 70 14.63 -1.95 -4.47
C HIS A 70 13.64 -3.12 -4.61
N ALA A 71 13.04 -3.58 -3.49
CA ALA A 71 12.04 -4.65 -3.52
C ALA A 71 10.78 -4.23 -4.30
N ILE A 72 10.35 -2.99 -4.15
CA ILE A 72 9.22 -2.41 -4.89
C ILE A 72 9.51 -2.39 -6.40
N GLY A 73 10.72 -1.98 -6.81
CA GLY A 73 11.11 -1.96 -8.23
C GLY A 73 11.06 -3.35 -8.87
N HIS A 74 11.50 -4.38 -8.16
CA HIS A 74 11.44 -5.77 -8.63
C HIS A 74 9.99 -6.27 -8.77
N ASP A 75 9.12 -5.96 -7.81
CA ASP A 75 7.72 -6.37 -7.83
C ASP A 75 6.93 -5.71 -8.98
N LEU A 76 7.29 -4.49 -9.40
CA LEU A 76 6.67 -3.81 -10.54
C LEU A 76 6.85 -4.57 -11.86
N LEU A 77 7.96 -5.28 -12.04
CA LEU A 77 8.22 -6.05 -13.27
C LEU A 77 7.32 -7.29 -13.40
N HIS A 78 6.75 -7.79 -12.29
CA HIS A 78 5.91 -8.99 -12.25
C HIS A 78 4.39 -8.72 -12.24
N VAL A 79 3.97 -7.45 -12.40
CA VAL A 79 2.57 -6.99 -12.23
C VAL A 79 1.58 -7.58 -13.26
N PHE A 80 2.06 -8.06 -14.42
CA PHE A 80 1.19 -8.31 -15.58
C PHE A 80 0.37 -9.61 -15.57
N VAL A 81 0.40 -10.45 -14.51
CA VAL A 81 -0.05 -11.84 -14.67
C VAL A 81 -1.43 -12.18 -14.10
N HIS A 82 -1.96 -11.53 -13.06
CA HIS A 82 -3.24 -11.96 -12.46
C HIS A 82 -4.10 -10.83 -11.88
N VAL A 83 -5.18 -10.48 -12.58
CA VAL A 83 -6.32 -9.74 -11.99
C VAL A 83 -7.31 -10.77 -11.43
N ASP A 84 -7.13 -11.16 -10.18
CA ASP A 84 -7.96 -12.15 -9.50
C ASP A 84 -9.11 -11.53 -8.72
N ARG A 85 -10.06 -12.38 -8.26
CA ARG A 85 -11.16 -12.04 -7.33
C ARG A 85 -10.69 -11.26 -6.07
N SER A 86 -9.40 -11.32 -5.76
CA SER A 86 -8.76 -10.53 -4.70
C SER A 86 -8.86 -9.02 -4.93
N ALA A 87 -8.93 -8.53 -6.17
CA ALA A 87 -9.03 -7.09 -6.47
C ALA A 87 -10.34 -6.46 -5.97
N LEU A 88 -11.50 -7.15 -6.15
CA LEU A 88 -12.79 -6.64 -5.66
C LEU A 88 -12.87 -6.62 -4.14
N SER A 89 -12.32 -7.65 -3.48
CA SER A 89 -12.25 -7.68 -2.02
C SER A 89 -11.33 -6.57 -1.49
N LEU A 90 -10.22 -6.28 -2.19
CA LEU A 90 -9.32 -5.18 -1.87
C LEU A 90 -10.06 -3.83 -1.94
N VAL A 91 -10.82 -3.56 -3.00
CA VAL A 91 -11.56 -2.30 -3.16
C VAL A 91 -12.50 -2.05 -1.99
N ARG A 92 -13.26 -3.08 -1.57
CA ARG A 92 -14.14 -2.97 -0.38
C ARG A 92 -13.37 -2.64 0.89
N LEU A 93 -12.21 -3.27 1.09
CA LEU A 93 -11.36 -3.00 2.26
C LEU A 93 -10.75 -1.61 2.20
N LEU A 94 -10.32 -1.15 1.04
CA LEU A 94 -9.76 0.18 0.85
C LEU A 94 -10.79 1.29 1.08
N LEU A 95 -12.08 1.07 0.79
CA LEU A 95 -13.13 2.04 1.10
C LEU A 95 -13.27 2.29 2.62
N VAL A 96 -13.14 1.25 3.44
CA VAL A 96 -13.42 1.33 4.89
C VAL A 96 -12.14 1.40 5.73
N GLN A 97 -11.08 0.71 5.31
CA GLN A 97 -9.86 0.53 6.10
C GLN A 97 -8.57 0.71 5.27
N PRO A 98 -8.43 1.81 4.50
CA PRO A 98 -7.29 1.98 3.58
C PRO A 98 -5.93 1.95 4.30
N GLY A 99 -5.83 2.60 5.46
CA GLY A 99 -4.59 2.64 6.22
C GLY A 99 -4.23 1.29 6.85
N HIS A 100 -5.21 0.52 7.33
CA HIS A 100 -4.96 -0.82 7.87
C HIS A 100 -4.56 -1.82 6.79
N VAL A 101 -5.12 -1.71 5.57
CA VAL A 101 -4.68 -2.52 4.42
C VAL A 101 -3.21 -2.24 4.10
N ALA A 102 -2.82 -0.96 4.02
CA ALA A 102 -1.44 -0.57 3.78
C ALA A 102 -0.52 -1.05 4.91
N GLN A 103 -0.93 -0.89 6.16
CA GLN A 103 -0.18 -1.33 7.33
C GLN A 103 0.03 -2.86 7.34
N ASN A 104 -1.02 -3.65 7.12
CA ASN A 104 -0.92 -5.10 7.04
C ASN A 104 0.02 -5.55 5.90
N TYR A 105 -0.05 -4.90 4.74
CA TYR A 105 0.82 -5.19 3.61
C TYR A 105 2.30 -4.92 3.95
N VAL A 106 2.59 -3.80 4.60
CA VAL A 106 3.93 -3.40 5.06
C VAL A 106 4.45 -4.37 6.12
N GLN A 107 3.58 -4.83 7.04
CA GLN A 107 3.90 -5.82 8.07
C GLN A 107 4.11 -7.24 7.55
N GLY A 108 3.98 -7.46 6.23
CA GLY A 108 4.30 -8.72 5.57
C GLY A 108 3.12 -9.58 5.13
N LYS A 109 1.86 -9.21 5.37
CA LYS A 109 0.66 -9.93 4.91
C LYS A 109 0.39 -9.68 3.42
N ARG A 110 1.38 -9.95 2.55
CA ARG A 110 1.35 -9.52 1.14
C ARG A 110 0.50 -10.42 0.25
N LYS A 111 0.44 -11.71 0.53
CA LYS A 111 -0.35 -12.67 -0.26
C LYS A 111 -1.86 -12.49 -0.09
N ARG A 112 -2.29 -11.83 0.97
CA ARG A 112 -3.71 -11.55 1.24
C ARG A 112 -4.26 -10.42 0.37
N TYR A 113 -3.41 -9.52 -0.10
CA TYR A 113 -3.82 -8.31 -0.80
C TYR A 113 -3.22 -8.27 -2.20
N PHE A 114 -3.98 -7.76 -3.15
CA PHE A 114 -3.45 -7.40 -4.45
C PHE A 114 -2.40 -6.28 -4.29
N GLY A 115 -1.28 -6.39 -4.99
CA GLY A 115 -0.14 -5.48 -4.79
C GLY A 115 -0.50 -4.00 -5.03
N PRO A 116 0.03 -3.05 -4.23
CA PRO A 116 -0.37 -1.64 -4.29
C PRO A 116 -0.06 -0.99 -5.64
N PHE A 117 1.10 -1.28 -6.20
CA PHE A 117 1.52 -0.73 -7.50
C PHE A 117 0.82 -1.41 -8.66
N ALA A 118 0.55 -2.73 -8.55
CA ALA A 118 -0.27 -3.47 -9.51
C ALA A 118 -1.69 -2.90 -9.56
N PHE A 119 -2.29 -2.63 -8.41
CA PHE A 119 -3.60 -2.00 -8.30
C PHE A 119 -3.61 -0.62 -8.94
N LEU A 120 -2.65 0.24 -8.59
CA LEU A 120 -2.52 1.57 -9.18
C LEU A 120 -2.37 1.50 -10.70
N PHE A 121 -1.50 0.62 -11.20
CA PHE A 121 -1.27 0.46 -12.64
C PHE A 121 -2.54 0.06 -13.39
N VAL A 122 -3.25 -0.96 -12.89
CA VAL A 122 -4.49 -1.45 -13.51
C VAL A 122 -5.56 -0.36 -13.56
N VAL A 123 -5.76 0.38 -12.45
CA VAL A 123 -6.79 1.43 -12.43
C VAL A 123 -6.40 2.64 -13.27
N VAL A 124 -5.11 3.01 -13.36
CA VAL A 124 -4.65 4.10 -14.24
C VAL A 124 -4.80 3.70 -15.71
N ALA A 125 -4.49 2.45 -16.07
CA ALA A 125 -4.71 1.94 -17.43
C ALA A 125 -6.21 1.94 -17.79
N ALA A 126 -7.08 1.51 -16.88
CA ALA A 126 -8.52 1.58 -17.06
C ALA A 126 -9.03 3.03 -17.20
N ALA A 127 -8.50 3.95 -16.41
CA ALA A 127 -8.83 5.38 -16.52
C ALA A 127 -8.42 5.96 -17.88
N SER A 128 -7.22 5.60 -18.37
CA SER A 128 -6.78 6.00 -19.72
C SER A 128 -7.72 5.53 -20.81
N ALA A 129 -8.14 4.26 -20.76
CA ALA A 129 -9.09 3.72 -21.71
C ALA A 129 -10.44 4.44 -21.64
N MET A 130 -10.96 4.66 -20.42
CA MET A 130 -12.25 5.35 -20.21
C MET A 130 -12.19 6.81 -20.67
N THR A 131 -11.11 7.55 -20.40
CA THR A 131 -10.94 8.93 -20.85
C THR A 131 -10.88 9.02 -22.37
N THR A 132 -10.21 8.07 -23.03
CA THR A 132 -10.15 7.99 -24.50
C THR A 132 -11.52 7.69 -25.11
N LEU A 133 -12.26 6.73 -24.53
CA LEU A 133 -13.57 6.31 -25.04
C LEU A 133 -14.66 7.39 -24.83
N THR A 134 -14.61 8.11 -23.70
CA THR A 134 -15.66 9.08 -23.34
C THR A 134 -15.33 10.51 -23.79
N GLY A 135 -14.08 10.81 -24.14
CA GLY A 135 -13.59 12.18 -24.37
C GLY A 135 -13.53 13.01 -23.08
N PHE A 136 -13.53 12.37 -21.91
CA PHE A 136 -13.44 13.07 -20.63
C PHE A 136 -12.12 13.82 -20.51
N GLN A 137 -12.20 15.09 -20.13
CA GLN A 137 -11.04 15.93 -19.83
C GLN A 137 -11.02 16.28 -18.35
N ALA A 138 -10.05 15.74 -17.62
CA ALA A 138 -9.85 16.03 -16.18
C ALA A 138 -9.44 17.48 -15.95
N ILE A 139 -8.78 18.10 -16.93
CA ILE A 139 -8.31 19.48 -16.90
C ILE A 139 -9.05 20.21 -18.04
N SER A 140 -10.13 20.87 -17.70
CA SER A 140 -10.88 21.71 -18.65
C SER A 140 -10.66 23.17 -18.32
N SER A 141 -10.13 23.92 -19.27
CA SER A 141 -10.00 25.38 -19.19
C SER A 141 -10.94 26.03 -20.19
N SER A 142 -11.62 27.07 -19.76
CA SER A 142 -12.46 27.91 -20.66
C SER A 142 -11.66 28.74 -21.66
N LYS A 143 -10.33 28.77 -21.52
CA LYS A 143 -9.39 29.40 -22.44
C LYS A 143 -8.38 28.36 -22.91
N PRO A 144 -7.91 28.42 -24.18
CA PRO A 144 -6.82 27.61 -24.66
C PRO A 144 -5.64 27.74 -23.68
N ASN A 145 -5.29 26.65 -23.01
CA ASN A 145 -4.23 26.63 -22.01
C ASN A 145 -3.30 25.48 -22.35
N VAL A 146 -2.17 25.82 -22.96
CA VAL A 146 -1.15 24.84 -23.37
C VAL A 146 -0.68 23.97 -22.20
N VAL A 147 -0.67 24.54 -20.97
CA VAL A 147 -0.39 23.75 -19.75
C VAL A 147 -1.42 22.67 -19.53
N GLY A 148 -2.70 23.07 -19.56
CA GLY A 148 -3.81 22.15 -19.37
C GLY A 148 -3.81 21.04 -20.41
N ASP A 149 -3.58 21.39 -21.68
CA ASP A 149 -3.53 20.43 -22.78
C ASP A 149 -2.33 19.48 -22.67
N PHE A 150 -1.17 20.00 -22.27
CA PHE A 150 0.01 19.16 -22.02
C PHE A 150 -0.24 18.19 -20.85
N LEU A 151 -0.74 18.68 -19.72
CA LEU A 151 -1.05 17.85 -18.55
C LEU A 151 -2.13 16.82 -18.86
N GLN A 152 -3.16 17.20 -19.63
CA GLN A 152 -4.21 16.27 -20.04
C GLN A 152 -3.68 15.15 -20.93
N ARG A 153 -2.80 15.45 -21.87
CA ARG A 153 -2.15 14.44 -22.73
C ARG A 153 -1.26 13.48 -21.93
N HIS A 154 -0.66 13.96 -20.83
CA HIS A 154 0.27 13.19 -20.00
C HIS A 154 -0.29 12.89 -18.61
N ILE A 155 -1.62 12.89 -18.47
CA ILE A 155 -2.30 12.73 -17.16
C ILE A 155 -1.85 11.46 -16.42
N ASN A 156 -1.56 10.39 -17.15
CA ASN A 156 -1.07 9.15 -16.57
C ASN A 156 0.30 9.32 -15.90
N ILE A 157 1.21 10.05 -16.54
CA ILE A 157 2.54 10.35 -15.99
C ILE A 157 2.38 11.21 -14.73
N VAL A 158 1.49 12.20 -14.76
CA VAL A 158 1.19 13.05 -13.60
C VAL A 158 0.65 12.22 -12.44
N MET A 159 -0.28 11.29 -12.71
CA MET A 159 -0.83 10.40 -11.68
C MET A 159 0.23 9.51 -11.03
N PHE A 160 1.17 8.96 -11.82
CA PHE A 160 2.27 8.18 -11.26
C PHE A 160 3.29 9.05 -10.51
N ALA A 161 3.61 10.25 -11.02
CA ALA A 161 4.55 11.17 -10.38
C ALA A 161 4.04 11.74 -9.05
N GLU A 162 2.73 11.83 -8.87
CA GLU A 162 2.10 12.27 -7.62
C GLU A 162 2.37 11.30 -6.46
N VAL A 163 2.44 9.99 -6.72
CA VAL A 163 2.57 8.97 -5.67
C VAL A 163 3.87 9.12 -4.86
N PRO A 164 5.06 9.27 -5.46
CA PRO A 164 6.28 9.50 -4.69
C PRO A 164 6.29 10.85 -3.96
N LEU A 165 5.67 11.89 -4.50
CA LEU A 165 5.53 13.18 -3.82
C LEU A 165 4.63 13.03 -2.58
N LEU A 166 3.50 12.35 -2.71
CA LEU A 166 2.57 12.10 -1.61
C LEU A 166 3.24 11.27 -0.50
N ALA A 167 4.01 10.24 -0.88
CA ALA A 167 4.78 9.44 0.06
C ALA A 167 5.87 10.27 0.76
N ALA A 168 6.56 11.14 0.04
CA ALA A 168 7.61 11.99 0.58
C ALA A 168 7.05 12.99 1.61
N PHE A 169 5.95 13.69 1.29
CA PHE A 169 5.31 14.59 2.27
C PHE A 169 4.73 13.82 3.45
N SER A 170 4.07 12.68 3.23
CA SER A 170 3.57 11.84 4.30
C SER A 170 4.71 11.38 5.24
N ARG A 171 5.86 11.00 4.68
CA ARG A 171 7.05 10.64 5.45
C ARG A 171 7.67 11.83 6.17
N LEU A 172 7.69 13.00 5.53
CA LEU A 172 8.22 14.24 6.12
C LEU A 172 7.45 14.63 7.40
N PHE A 173 6.13 14.47 7.41
CA PHE A 173 5.31 14.74 8.59
C PHE A 173 5.32 13.60 9.62
N ASP A 174 5.90 12.45 9.27
CA ASP A 174 6.00 11.29 10.16
C ASP A 174 7.44 10.84 10.42
N VAL A 175 8.37 11.79 10.55
CA VAL A 175 9.80 11.51 10.76
C VAL A 175 10.05 10.58 11.95
N ARG A 176 9.24 10.70 13.01
CA ARG A 176 9.36 9.92 14.25
C ARG A 176 8.51 8.64 14.25
N GLY A 177 7.69 8.39 13.24
CA GLY A 177 6.66 7.33 13.23
C GLY A 177 7.16 5.92 12.92
N GLY A 178 8.45 5.74 12.68
CA GLY A 178 9.02 4.39 12.48
C GLY A 178 8.81 3.76 11.10
N PHE A 179 7.93 4.30 10.25
CA PHE A 179 7.74 3.86 8.87
C PHE A 179 8.77 4.50 7.94
N ASN A 180 9.29 3.75 6.96
CA ASN A 180 10.22 4.25 5.95
C ASN A 180 9.49 4.81 4.71
N LEU A 181 10.22 5.42 3.78
CA LEU A 181 9.64 6.00 2.56
C LEU A 181 8.94 4.94 1.69
N ALA A 182 9.50 3.73 1.60
CA ALA A 182 8.88 2.64 0.83
C ALA A 182 7.53 2.20 1.42
N GLU A 183 7.39 2.27 2.73
CA GLU A 183 6.15 1.95 3.44
C GLU A 183 5.09 3.04 3.24
N HIS A 184 5.50 4.32 3.22
CA HIS A 184 4.62 5.43 2.83
C HIS A 184 4.22 5.38 1.34
N LEU A 185 5.09 4.86 0.45
CA LEU A 185 4.75 4.63 -0.96
C LEU A 185 3.63 3.60 -1.12
N VAL A 186 3.57 2.57 -0.28
CA VAL A 186 2.45 1.61 -0.28
C VAL A 186 1.13 2.30 0.06
N LEU A 187 1.11 3.12 1.12
CA LEU A 187 -0.06 3.90 1.49
C LEU A 187 -0.50 4.82 0.34
N ALA A 188 0.46 5.58 -0.23
CA ALA A 188 0.20 6.50 -1.33
C ALA A 188 -0.33 5.76 -2.57
N ALA A 189 0.25 4.61 -2.94
CA ALA A 189 -0.18 3.84 -4.12
C ALA A 189 -1.61 3.30 -3.98
N TYR A 190 -1.96 2.70 -2.84
CA TYR A 190 -3.33 2.22 -2.60
C TYR A 190 -4.36 3.36 -2.61
N THR A 191 -4.06 4.44 -1.92
CA THR A 191 -4.99 5.56 -1.83
C THR A 191 -5.12 6.31 -3.16
N SER A 192 -4.03 6.53 -3.90
CA SER A 192 -4.08 7.13 -5.25
C SER A 192 -4.84 6.22 -6.23
N GLY A 193 -4.62 4.89 -6.15
CA GLY A 193 -5.40 3.94 -6.94
C GLY A 193 -6.90 4.02 -6.65
N MET A 194 -7.30 4.14 -5.38
CA MET A 194 -8.71 4.33 -5.02
C MET A 194 -9.27 5.66 -5.52
N ARG A 195 -8.49 6.73 -5.50
CA ARG A 195 -8.91 8.02 -6.10
C ARG A 195 -9.18 7.88 -7.59
N VAL A 196 -8.29 7.22 -8.33
CA VAL A 196 -8.46 6.98 -9.77
C VAL A 196 -9.67 6.10 -10.03
N LEU A 197 -9.88 5.05 -9.23
CA LEU A 197 -11.06 4.19 -9.33
C LEU A 197 -12.35 4.99 -9.09
N PHE A 198 -12.37 5.90 -8.12
CA PHE A 198 -13.50 6.78 -7.86
C PHE A 198 -13.81 7.69 -9.08
N VAL A 199 -12.76 8.20 -9.74
CA VAL A 199 -12.92 8.97 -10.98
C VAL A 199 -13.58 8.11 -12.06
N ILE A 200 -13.14 6.89 -12.26
CA ILE A 200 -13.70 5.98 -13.27
C ILE A 200 -15.17 5.66 -12.98
N VAL A 201 -15.49 5.32 -11.73
CA VAL A 201 -16.80 4.74 -11.37
C VAL A 201 -17.84 5.82 -11.13
N ILE A 202 -17.44 7.01 -10.68
CA ILE A 202 -18.37 8.07 -10.30
C ILE A 202 -18.19 9.33 -11.16
N VAL A 203 -16.98 9.89 -11.23
CA VAL A 203 -16.77 11.19 -11.85
C VAL A 203 -17.02 11.14 -13.36
N ILE A 204 -16.46 10.18 -14.07
CA ILE A 204 -16.64 10.05 -15.52
C ILE A 204 -18.11 9.79 -15.91
N PRO A 205 -18.83 8.83 -15.30
CA PRO A 205 -20.26 8.61 -15.61
C PRO A 205 -21.12 9.82 -15.30
N VAL A 206 -20.93 10.48 -14.15
CA VAL A 206 -21.67 11.68 -13.78
C VAL A 206 -21.37 12.81 -14.77
N TRP A 207 -20.10 13.04 -15.12
CA TRP A 207 -19.72 13.99 -16.15
C TRP A 207 -20.39 13.68 -17.50
N TYR A 208 -20.40 12.43 -17.92
CA TYR A 208 -21.00 12.01 -19.19
C TYR A 208 -22.49 12.34 -19.26
N VAL A 209 -23.23 12.11 -18.17
CA VAL A 209 -24.65 12.43 -18.06
C VAL A 209 -24.91 13.94 -18.08
N PHE A 210 -24.09 14.71 -17.36
CA PHE A 210 -24.29 16.16 -17.16
C PHE A 210 -23.42 17.05 -18.05
N ARG A 211 -22.71 16.49 -19.04
CA ARG A 211 -21.70 17.23 -19.86
C ARG A 211 -22.25 18.48 -20.56
N HIS A 212 -23.55 18.57 -20.75
CA HIS A 212 -24.21 19.75 -21.35
C HIS A 212 -24.63 20.82 -20.30
N HIS A 213 -24.46 20.53 -19.01
CA HIS A 213 -24.81 21.43 -17.91
C HIS A 213 -23.55 21.94 -17.19
N THR A 214 -22.94 22.99 -17.72
CA THR A 214 -21.63 23.51 -17.24
C THR A 214 -21.65 23.95 -15.78
N SER A 215 -22.76 24.52 -15.29
CA SER A 215 -22.93 24.90 -13.88
C SER A 215 -22.90 23.70 -12.95
N THR A 216 -23.62 22.62 -13.30
CA THR A 216 -23.66 21.37 -12.54
C THR A 216 -22.27 20.71 -12.47
N ILE A 217 -21.57 20.63 -13.60
CA ILE A 217 -20.20 20.08 -13.64
C ILE A 217 -19.25 20.87 -12.75
N ARG A 218 -19.32 22.20 -12.79
CA ARG A 218 -18.50 23.06 -11.94
C ARG A 218 -18.77 22.82 -10.46
N SER A 219 -20.03 22.72 -10.05
CA SER A 219 -20.41 22.43 -8.68
C SER A 219 -19.91 21.06 -8.22
N LEU A 220 -20.03 20.05 -9.07
CA LEU A 220 -19.53 18.69 -8.81
C LEU A 220 -18.00 18.67 -8.65
N TYR A 221 -17.27 19.43 -9.47
CA TYR A 221 -15.82 19.56 -9.35
C TYR A 221 -15.42 20.15 -8.00
N TYR A 222 -16.06 21.24 -7.56
CA TYR A 222 -15.78 21.85 -6.25
C TYR A 222 -16.17 20.93 -5.08
N ALA A 223 -17.23 20.14 -5.21
CA ALA A 223 -17.63 19.17 -4.20
C ALA A 223 -16.65 17.96 -4.13
N TYR A 224 -16.09 17.56 -5.27
CA TYR A 224 -15.14 16.45 -5.34
C TYR A 224 -13.77 16.80 -4.75
N TRP A 225 -13.30 18.04 -4.91
CA TRP A 225 -11.94 18.45 -4.58
C TRP A 225 -11.52 18.15 -3.13
N PRO A 226 -12.35 18.39 -2.08
CA PRO A 226 -11.99 18.11 -0.69
C PRO A 226 -12.00 16.60 -0.34
N ILE A 227 -12.68 15.78 -1.12
CA ILE A 227 -12.84 14.34 -0.82
C ILE A 227 -11.48 13.65 -0.75
N TRP A 228 -10.57 13.98 -1.68
CA TRP A 228 -9.27 13.33 -1.74
C TRP A 228 -8.37 13.63 -0.52
N PRO A 229 -8.13 14.88 -0.12
CA PRO A 229 -7.37 15.17 1.09
C PRO A 229 -7.99 14.56 2.35
N LEU A 230 -9.32 14.55 2.46
CA LEU A 230 -10.02 13.92 3.58
C LEU A 230 -9.83 12.41 3.59
N TYR A 231 -9.95 11.75 2.43
CA TYR A 231 -9.73 10.31 2.33
C TYR A 231 -8.27 9.93 2.64
N PHE A 232 -7.29 10.69 2.15
CA PHE A 232 -5.90 10.46 2.49
C PHE A 232 -5.60 10.71 3.97
N GLY A 233 -6.21 11.73 4.57
CA GLY A 233 -6.17 11.99 6.01
C GLY A 233 -6.72 10.81 6.82
N PHE A 234 -7.87 10.28 6.42
CA PHE A 234 -8.47 9.08 7.02
C PHE A 234 -7.55 7.85 6.91
N ALA A 235 -6.98 7.59 5.74
CA ALA A 235 -6.04 6.51 5.52
C ALA A 235 -4.79 6.66 6.39
N THR A 236 -4.23 7.88 6.46
CA THR A 236 -3.05 8.18 7.27
C THR A 236 -3.33 7.99 8.76
N ALA A 237 -4.52 8.37 9.24
CA ALA A 237 -4.90 8.19 10.64
C ALA A 237 -5.05 6.71 11.04
N GLN A 238 -5.35 5.84 10.09
CA GLN A 238 -5.36 4.39 10.31
C GLN A 238 -3.96 3.76 10.19
N PHE A 239 -3.10 4.34 9.32
CA PHE A 239 -1.77 3.82 9.05
C PHE A 239 -0.78 4.16 10.16
N LEU A 240 -0.84 5.37 10.71
CA LEU A 240 0.09 5.85 11.73
C LEU A 240 -0.40 5.51 13.14
N ALA A 241 0.48 4.94 13.95
CA ALA A 241 0.25 4.73 15.37
C ALA A 241 0.44 6.05 16.11
N GLY A 242 -0.62 6.87 16.25
CA GLY A 242 -0.54 8.17 16.93
C GLY A 242 -1.89 8.73 17.37
N LYS A 243 -1.89 9.98 17.86
CA LYS A 243 -3.16 10.69 18.13
C LYS A 243 -3.93 10.84 16.83
N ARG A 244 -5.10 10.25 16.75
CA ARG A 244 -5.91 10.14 15.52
C ARG A 244 -6.11 11.48 14.81
N ALA A 245 -6.46 12.54 15.55
CA ALA A 245 -6.66 13.87 14.99
C ALA A 245 -5.38 14.44 14.35
N LEU A 246 -4.22 14.27 14.99
CA LEU A 246 -2.95 14.74 14.46
C LEU A 246 -2.55 13.97 13.17
N SER A 247 -2.76 12.65 13.16
CA SER A 247 -2.50 11.81 11.99
C SER A 247 -3.41 12.17 10.81
N TRP A 248 -4.68 12.53 11.08
CA TRP A 248 -5.58 13.09 10.07
C TRP A 248 -5.01 14.37 9.47
N GLY A 249 -4.61 15.33 10.31
CA GLY A 249 -4.02 16.59 9.87
C GLY A 249 -2.76 16.42 9.03
N LYS A 250 -1.85 15.51 9.43
CA LYS A 250 -0.65 15.15 8.67
C LYS A 250 -1.01 14.66 7.26
N GLY A 251 -1.98 13.76 7.14
CA GLY A 251 -2.43 13.23 5.86
C GLY A 251 -3.08 14.29 4.98
N ILE A 252 -4.00 15.09 5.51
CA ILE A 252 -4.64 16.18 4.76
C ILE A 252 -3.59 17.17 4.24
N LEU A 253 -2.66 17.60 5.09
CA LEU A 253 -1.61 18.53 4.70
C LEU A 253 -0.68 17.93 3.64
N SER A 254 -0.33 16.63 3.75
CA SER A 254 0.45 15.92 2.73
C SER A 254 -0.24 15.94 1.37
N ALA A 255 -1.54 15.66 1.33
CA ALA A 255 -2.31 15.66 0.09
C ALA A 255 -2.42 17.05 -0.54
N ILE A 256 -2.64 18.08 0.27
CA ILE A 256 -2.71 19.49 -0.19
C ILE A 256 -1.35 19.93 -0.76
N LEU A 257 -0.25 19.66 -0.05
CA LEU A 257 1.09 20.02 -0.51
C LEU A 257 1.48 19.24 -1.77
N THR A 258 1.11 17.98 -1.88
CA THR A 258 1.32 17.20 -3.10
C THR A 258 0.60 17.85 -4.27
N TRP A 259 -0.68 18.17 -4.12
CA TRP A 259 -1.45 18.87 -5.16
C TRP A 259 -0.82 20.21 -5.55
N ALA A 260 -0.46 21.04 -4.56
CA ALA A 260 0.19 22.33 -4.81
C ALA A 260 1.54 22.17 -5.55
N SER A 261 2.33 21.16 -5.17
CA SER A 261 3.62 20.85 -5.80
C SER A 261 3.44 20.41 -7.25
N VAL A 262 2.44 19.57 -7.55
CA VAL A 262 2.12 19.16 -8.93
C VAL A 262 1.71 20.35 -9.76
N GLN A 263 0.86 21.26 -9.24
CA GLN A 263 0.45 22.48 -9.94
C GLN A 263 1.62 23.44 -10.20
N ALA A 264 2.49 23.62 -9.21
CA ALA A 264 3.68 24.45 -9.35
C ALA A 264 4.67 23.88 -10.39
N LEU A 265 4.91 22.57 -10.35
CA LEU A 265 5.78 21.89 -11.32
C LEU A 265 5.22 21.99 -12.73
N ALA A 266 3.92 21.77 -12.89
CA ALA A 266 3.24 21.90 -14.16
C ALA A 266 3.37 23.32 -14.73
N SER A 267 3.15 24.34 -13.91
CA SER A 267 3.29 25.75 -14.30
C SER A 267 4.74 26.09 -14.71
N LEU A 268 5.71 25.55 -13.96
CA LEU A 268 7.14 25.72 -14.27
C LEU A 268 7.51 25.08 -15.62
N VAL A 269 7.15 23.82 -15.81
CA VAL A 269 7.44 23.07 -17.06
C VAL A 269 6.85 23.82 -18.25
N THR A 270 5.64 24.32 -18.13
CA THR A 270 4.99 25.07 -19.20
C THR A 270 5.68 26.41 -19.47
N SER A 271 6.02 27.15 -18.41
CA SER A 271 6.74 28.42 -18.57
C SER A 271 8.07 28.23 -19.27
N LEU A 272 8.80 27.16 -18.93
CA LEU A 272 10.05 26.81 -19.59
C LEU A 272 9.81 26.38 -21.05
N TYR A 273 8.78 25.55 -21.32
CA TYR A 273 8.44 25.15 -22.67
C TYR A 273 8.17 26.37 -23.56
N PHE A 274 7.34 27.31 -23.12
CA PHE A 274 7.06 28.55 -23.87
C PHE A 274 8.30 29.37 -24.10
N ARG A 275 9.15 29.52 -23.08
CA ARG A 275 10.34 30.35 -23.16
C ARG A 275 11.38 29.81 -24.17
N PHE A 276 11.52 28.49 -24.27
CA PHE A 276 12.56 27.86 -25.10
C PHE A 276 12.09 27.39 -26.47
N PHE A 277 10.81 27.07 -26.63
CA PHE A 277 10.29 26.45 -27.86
C PHE A 277 9.25 27.27 -28.63
N VAL A 278 8.62 28.26 -28.01
CA VAL A 278 7.57 29.06 -28.66
C VAL A 278 7.98 30.52 -28.81
N ALA A 279 8.85 31.05 -27.95
CA ALA A 279 9.33 32.44 -27.98
C ALA A 279 10.67 32.58 -28.73
N ALA A 280 11.22 31.50 -29.28
CA ALA A 280 12.31 31.49 -30.24
C ALA A 280 11.75 31.41 -31.68
#